data_ed54541a67606315e460504fce19707f
#
_entry.id   ed54541a67606315e460504fce19707f
#
_cell.length_a   1.000
_cell.length_b   1.000
_cell.length_c   1.000
_cell.angle_alpha   90.00
_cell.angle_beta   90.00
_cell.angle_gamma   90.00
#
_symmetry.space_group_name_H-M   'P 1'
#
loop_
_entity.id
_entity.type
_entity.pdbx_description
1 polymer ?
#
loop_
_entity_poly.entity_id
_entity_poly.type
_entity_poly.pdbx_seq_one_letter_code
_entity_poly.pdbx_strand_id
1 'polypeptide(L)'
;APPGNFATIDGAITHAQQSGFAIVNLFTAYTPLSRFRDAVGAEIIYLVLSHIAELDKFASTTVSGAATDTDCTLAIRVISTEADTLAQRPMGEIRALAESQGGTMDTNAQAGTWTLSVHLPLGESPPA
;
A
#
# COMPACT_ATOMS: atom_id res chain seq x y z
N ALA A 1 13.61 10.99 1.00
CA ALA A 1 12.28 10.86 1.61
C ALA A 1 11.25 11.52 0.71
N PRO A 2 10.06 10.98 0.67
CA PRO A 2 9.02 11.62 -0.14
C PRO A 2 8.69 12.98 0.43
N PRO A 3 8.28 13.89 -0.43
CA PRO A 3 7.82 15.19 0.04
C PRO A 3 6.62 15.04 0.97
N GLY A 4 6.31 16.10 1.68
CA GLY A 4 5.22 16.08 2.64
C GLY A 4 3.86 15.75 2.04
N ASN A 5 3.70 15.86 0.73
CA ASN A 5 2.43 15.51 0.11
C ASN A 5 2.16 14.01 0.07
N PHE A 6 3.10 13.19 0.53
CA PHE A 6 2.88 11.75 0.69
C PHE A 6 2.42 11.40 2.10
N ALA A 7 1.92 12.37 2.85
CA ALA A 7 1.54 12.12 4.23
C ALA A 7 0.21 11.38 4.36
N THR A 8 -0.57 11.25 3.28
CA THR A 8 -1.84 10.56 3.31
C THR A 8 -1.92 9.52 2.20
N ILE A 9 -2.76 8.51 2.43
CA ILE A 9 -3.00 7.48 1.41
C ILE A 9 -3.55 8.12 0.14
N ASP A 10 -4.55 8.98 0.27
CA ASP A 10 -5.15 9.64 -0.88
C ASP A 10 -4.12 10.53 -1.60
N GLY A 11 -3.30 11.23 -0.85
CA GLY A 11 -2.26 12.08 -1.42
C GLY A 11 -1.23 11.28 -2.20
N ALA A 12 -0.83 10.13 -1.67
CA ALA A 12 0.13 9.28 -2.36
C ALA A 12 -0.44 8.77 -3.68
N ILE A 13 -1.70 8.36 -3.68
CA ILE A 13 -2.34 7.87 -4.90
C ILE A 13 -2.51 8.99 -5.92
N THR A 14 -2.95 10.17 -5.47
CA THR A 14 -3.10 11.31 -6.36
C THR A 14 -1.77 11.70 -7.00
N HIS A 15 -0.72 11.73 -6.20
CA HIS A 15 0.61 12.04 -6.71
C HIS A 15 1.07 11.02 -7.74
N ALA A 16 0.78 9.73 -7.49
CA ALA A 16 1.14 8.67 -8.44
C ALA A 16 0.40 8.85 -9.76
N GLN A 17 -0.88 9.21 -9.70
CA GLN A 17 -1.66 9.47 -10.92
C GLN A 17 -1.04 10.62 -11.71
N GLN A 18 -0.64 11.68 -11.03
CA GLN A 18 0.00 12.83 -11.67
C GLN A 18 1.36 12.47 -12.25
N SER A 19 2.01 11.46 -11.70
CA SER A 19 3.31 10.99 -12.19
C SER A 19 3.20 9.98 -13.31
N GLY A 20 2.00 9.65 -13.74
CA GLY A 20 1.79 8.77 -14.89
C GLY A 20 1.48 7.32 -14.57
N PHE A 21 1.36 6.96 -13.31
CA PHE A 21 0.97 5.60 -12.95
C PHE A 21 -0.50 5.35 -13.28
N ALA A 22 -0.80 4.15 -13.76
CA ALA A 22 -2.20 3.75 -13.99
C ALA A 22 -2.76 3.17 -12.70
N ILE A 23 -3.12 4.04 -11.77
CA ILE A 23 -3.52 3.64 -10.43
C ILE A 23 -4.90 4.18 -10.10
N VAL A 24 -5.72 3.33 -9.49
CA VAL A 24 -7.09 3.67 -9.10
C VAL A 24 -7.22 3.56 -7.59
N ASN A 25 -7.87 4.53 -6.98
CA ASN A 25 -8.08 4.56 -5.54
C ASN A 25 -9.49 4.06 -5.20
N LEU A 26 -9.55 2.88 -4.60
CA LEU A 26 -10.79 2.29 -4.10
C LEU A 26 -10.73 2.09 -2.59
N PHE A 27 -9.78 2.73 -1.93
CA PHE A 27 -9.66 2.63 -0.48
C PHE A 27 -10.76 3.43 0.19
N THR A 28 -11.39 2.86 1.21
CA THR A 28 -12.47 3.52 1.93
C THR A 28 -12.11 3.67 3.41
N ALA A 29 -12.15 4.90 3.89
CA ALA A 29 -11.95 5.17 5.31
C ALA A 29 -13.30 5.43 5.95
N TYR A 30 -13.87 4.41 6.57
CA TYR A 30 -15.13 4.55 7.31
C TYR A 30 -14.90 5.33 8.60
N THR A 31 -13.67 5.28 9.12
CA THR A 31 -13.24 6.06 10.27
C THR A 31 -11.97 6.78 9.86
N PRO A 32 -11.84 8.07 10.15
CA PRO A 32 -10.61 8.78 9.77
C PRO A 32 -9.39 8.16 10.41
N LEU A 33 -8.35 7.98 9.60
CA LEU A 33 -7.08 7.47 10.09
C LEU A 33 -6.35 8.59 10.84
N SER A 34 -5.61 8.22 11.87
CA SER A 34 -4.70 9.17 12.50
C SER A 34 -3.66 9.58 11.47
N ARG A 35 -3.06 10.73 11.70
CA ARG A 35 -2.01 11.22 10.81
C ARG A 35 -0.89 10.20 10.67
N PHE A 36 -0.53 9.55 11.75
CA PHE A 36 0.55 8.58 11.75
C PHE A 36 0.20 7.35 10.90
N ARG A 37 -1.00 6.81 11.08
CA ARG A 37 -1.42 5.62 10.32
C ARG A 37 -1.57 5.93 8.85
N ASP A 38 -2.08 7.10 8.53
CA ASP A 38 -2.22 7.53 7.15
C ASP A 38 -0.84 7.64 6.49
N ALA A 39 0.13 8.19 7.21
CA ALA A 39 1.49 8.29 6.70
C ALA A 39 2.13 6.93 6.47
N VAL A 40 1.85 5.95 7.33
CA VAL A 40 2.35 4.59 7.14
C VAL A 40 1.76 3.99 5.86
N GLY A 41 0.47 4.15 5.64
CA GLY A 41 -0.17 3.66 4.42
C GLY A 41 0.42 4.34 3.18
N ALA A 42 0.65 5.63 3.25
CA ALA A 42 1.26 6.38 2.13
C ALA A 42 2.65 5.85 1.83
N GLU A 43 3.43 5.56 2.86
CA GLU A 43 4.78 5.04 2.69
C GLU A 43 4.76 3.67 2.03
N ILE A 44 3.83 2.81 2.43
CA ILE A 44 3.68 1.49 1.83
C ILE A 44 3.37 1.62 0.34
N ILE A 45 2.44 2.51 0.00
CA ILE A 45 2.09 2.74 -1.41
C ILE A 45 3.32 3.22 -2.19
N TYR A 46 4.05 4.17 -1.63
CA TYR A 46 5.25 4.69 -2.27
C TYR A 46 6.28 3.59 -2.53
N LEU A 47 6.52 2.72 -1.55
CA LEU A 47 7.50 1.64 -1.69
C LEU A 47 7.07 0.64 -2.76
N VAL A 48 5.78 0.29 -2.80
CA VAL A 48 5.27 -0.62 -3.84
C VAL A 48 5.42 0.02 -5.21
N LEU A 49 5.06 1.29 -5.35
CA LEU A 49 5.17 1.98 -6.63
C LEU A 49 6.62 2.07 -7.11
N SER A 50 7.57 2.15 -6.19
CA SER A 50 8.98 2.15 -6.57
C SER A 50 9.37 0.85 -7.26
N HIS A 51 8.88 -0.28 -6.77
CA HIS A 51 9.12 -1.58 -7.42
C HIS A 51 8.41 -1.67 -8.77
N ILE A 52 7.17 -1.19 -8.83
CA ILE A 52 6.41 -1.22 -10.08
C ILE A 52 7.08 -0.36 -11.13
N ALA A 53 7.58 0.80 -10.74
CA ALA A 53 8.23 1.72 -11.68
C ALA A 53 9.45 1.09 -12.34
N GLU A 54 10.12 0.19 -11.64
CA GLU A 54 11.30 -0.48 -12.19
C GLU A 54 10.96 -1.60 -13.16
N LEU A 55 9.80 -2.21 -12.99
CA LEU A 55 9.43 -3.38 -13.78
C LEU A 55 8.41 -3.06 -14.87
N ASP A 56 7.37 -2.32 -14.52
CA ASP A 56 6.29 -2.03 -15.45
C ASP A 56 5.48 -0.87 -14.91
N LYS A 57 5.95 0.33 -15.15
CA LYS A 57 5.34 1.54 -14.58
C LYS A 57 3.88 1.70 -14.97
N PHE A 58 3.51 1.20 -16.16
CA PHE A 58 2.16 1.40 -16.68
C PHE A 58 1.23 0.24 -16.38
N ALA A 59 1.65 -0.68 -15.51
CA ALA A 59 0.78 -1.76 -15.07
C ALA A 59 -0.46 -1.20 -14.40
N SER A 60 -1.58 -1.87 -14.60
CA SER A 60 -2.83 -1.49 -13.97
C SER A 60 -2.75 -1.77 -12.48
N THR A 61 -2.86 -0.73 -11.67
CA THR A 61 -2.71 -0.84 -10.22
C THR A 61 -3.99 -0.34 -9.54
N THR A 62 -4.46 -1.10 -8.57
CA THR A 62 -5.65 -0.72 -7.79
C THR A 62 -5.31 -0.78 -6.32
N VAL A 63 -5.59 0.30 -5.60
CA VAL A 63 -5.47 0.33 -4.15
C VAL A 63 -6.87 0.21 -3.57
N SER A 64 -7.09 -0.79 -2.73
CA SER A 64 -8.38 -1.05 -2.13
C SER A 64 -8.22 -1.35 -0.66
N GLY A 65 -9.33 -1.71 -0.01
CA GLY A 65 -9.32 -1.98 1.41
C GLY A 65 -10.12 -0.95 2.16
N ALA A 66 -10.03 -0.98 3.47
CA ALA A 66 -10.83 -0.09 4.28
C ALA A 66 -10.20 0.14 5.65
N ALA A 67 -10.52 1.27 6.23
CA ALA A 67 -10.21 1.58 7.62
C ALA A 67 -11.51 1.60 8.41
N THR A 68 -11.55 0.82 9.48
CA THR A 68 -12.67 0.82 10.41
C THR A 68 -12.19 1.31 11.77
N ASP A 69 -13.02 1.18 12.79
CA ASP A 69 -12.62 1.57 14.14
C ASP A 69 -11.46 0.74 14.68
N THR A 70 -11.35 -0.50 14.24
CA THR A 70 -10.40 -1.44 14.83
C THR A 70 -9.26 -1.82 13.90
N ASP A 71 -9.45 -1.69 12.59
CA ASP A 71 -8.49 -2.21 11.62
C ASP A 71 -8.35 -1.33 10.40
N CYS A 72 -7.17 -1.38 9.82
CA CYS A 72 -6.95 -0.85 8.48
C CYS A 72 -6.40 -1.97 7.63
N THR A 73 -7.08 -2.31 6.56
CA THR A 73 -6.59 -3.27 5.58
C THR A 73 -6.31 -2.52 4.30
N LEU A 74 -5.11 -2.66 3.79
CA LEU A 74 -4.69 -2.00 2.56
C LEU A 74 -4.28 -3.08 1.59
N ALA A 75 -4.89 -3.10 0.41
CA ALA A 75 -4.56 -4.07 -0.62
C ALA A 75 -4.15 -3.35 -1.89
N ILE A 76 -3.04 -3.76 -2.48
CA ILE A 76 -2.55 -3.20 -3.73
C ILE A 76 -2.49 -4.33 -4.74
N ARG A 77 -3.26 -4.21 -5.80
CA ARG A 77 -3.33 -5.20 -6.88
C ARG A 77 -2.68 -4.65 -8.12
N VAL A 78 -1.80 -5.43 -8.71
CA VAL A 78 -1.10 -5.04 -9.93
C VAL A 78 -1.33 -6.12 -10.99
N ILE A 79 -1.87 -5.72 -12.12
CA ILE A 79 -2.06 -6.62 -13.26
C ILE A 79 -0.95 -6.32 -14.25
N SER A 80 -0.08 -7.29 -14.47
CA SER A 80 1.12 -7.08 -15.26
C SER A 80 1.71 -8.40 -15.72
N THR A 81 2.37 -8.38 -16.85
CA THR A 81 3.17 -9.53 -17.28
C THR A 81 4.38 -9.74 -16.36
N GLU A 82 4.70 -8.75 -15.52
CA GLU A 82 5.79 -8.83 -14.56
C GLU A 82 5.34 -9.26 -13.18
N ALA A 83 4.11 -9.76 -13.05
CA ALA A 83 3.58 -10.15 -11.74
C ALA A 83 4.43 -11.20 -11.04
N ASP A 84 4.95 -12.17 -11.79
CA ASP A 84 5.80 -13.21 -11.20
C ASP A 84 7.13 -12.64 -10.74
N THR A 85 7.67 -11.67 -11.47
CA THR A 85 8.91 -11.00 -11.08
C THR A 85 8.70 -10.19 -9.81
N LEU A 86 7.56 -9.50 -9.71
CA LEU A 86 7.21 -8.80 -8.48
C LEU A 86 7.13 -9.76 -7.30
N ALA A 87 6.55 -10.94 -7.53
CA ALA A 87 6.39 -11.93 -6.48
C ALA A 87 7.74 -12.43 -5.95
N GLN A 88 8.77 -12.37 -6.76
CA GLN A 88 10.11 -12.81 -6.38
C GLN A 88 10.93 -11.71 -5.71
N ARG A 89 10.47 -10.47 -5.75
CA ARG A 89 11.20 -9.37 -5.14
C ARG A 89 11.06 -9.42 -3.62
N PRO A 90 12.15 -9.17 -2.91
CA PRO A 90 12.05 -9.06 -1.48
C PRO A 90 11.32 -7.76 -1.13
N MET A 91 10.29 -7.88 -0.34
CA MET A 91 9.51 -6.74 0.14
C MET A 91 9.75 -6.55 1.63
N GLY A 92 11.00 -6.77 2.05
CA GLY A 92 11.35 -6.76 3.47
C GLY A 92 11.08 -5.44 4.15
N GLU A 93 11.33 -4.32 3.46
CA GLU A 93 11.09 -3.01 4.07
C GLU A 93 9.60 -2.76 4.28
N ILE A 94 8.74 -3.25 3.38
CA ILE A 94 7.30 -3.10 3.54
C ILE A 94 6.81 -3.99 4.68
N ARG A 95 7.31 -5.22 4.73
CA ARG A 95 6.95 -6.15 5.80
C ARG A 95 7.41 -5.61 7.15
N ALA A 96 8.62 -5.09 7.22
CA ALA A 96 9.14 -4.53 8.46
C ALA A 96 8.31 -3.34 8.92
N LEU A 97 7.87 -2.51 7.99
CA LEU A 97 7.04 -1.37 8.31
C LEU A 97 5.69 -1.83 8.87
N ALA A 98 5.05 -2.81 8.23
CA ALA A 98 3.78 -3.34 8.72
C ALA A 98 3.94 -3.95 10.11
N GLU A 99 4.98 -4.75 10.30
CA GLU A 99 5.20 -5.42 11.58
C GLU A 99 5.56 -4.44 12.69
N SER A 100 6.24 -3.34 12.36
CA SER A 100 6.54 -2.32 13.36
C SER A 100 5.28 -1.65 13.89
N GLN A 101 4.17 -1.78 13.17
CA GLN A 101 2.88 -1.24 13.58
C GLN A 101 2.00 -2.30 14.24
N GLY A 102 2.54 -3.47 14.48
CA GLY A 102 1.77 -4.58 15.03
C GLY A 102 0.92 -5.30 14.02
N GLY A 103 1.18 -5.08 12.74
CA GLY A 103 0.38 -5.66 11.66
C GLY A 103 1.09 -6.77 10.93
N THR A 104 0.52 -7.15 9.81
CA THR A 104 1.04 -8.23 8.97
C THR A 104 1.00 -7.83 7.51
N MET A 105 1.78 -8.53 6.70
CA MET A 105 1.81 -8.32 5.26
C MET A 105 1.86 -9.67 4.56
N ASP A 106 1.07 -9.80 3.49
CA ASP A 106 1.08 -10.99 2.65
C ASP A 106 1.13 -10.58 1.19
N THR A 107 1.74 -11.42 0.37
CA THR A 107 1.76 -11.22 -1.08
C THR A 107 1.31 -12.49 -1.77
N ASN A 108 0.74 -12.34 -2.95
CA ASN A 108 0.29 -13.44 -3.77
C ASN A 108 0.39 -13.06 -5.23
N ALA A 109 0.78 -14.00 -6.08
CA ALA A 109 0.81 -13.77 -7.52
C ALA A 109 0.16 -14.96 -8.20
N GLN A 110 -0.77 -14.67 -9.11
CA GLN A 110 -1.49 -15.71 -9.81
C GLN A 110 -2.02 -15.16 -11.13
N ALA A 111 -1.71 -15.86 -12.22
CA ALA A 111 -2.29 -15.55 -13.53
C ALA A 111 -2.12 -14.08 -13.96
N GLY A 112 -0.91 -13.55 -13.78
CA GLY A 112 -0.63 -12.17 -14.19
C GLY A 112 -1.11 -11.10 -13.25
N THR A 113 -1.55 -11.48 -12.05
CA THR A 113 -1.99 -10.54 -11.02
C THR A 113 -1.15 -10.73 -9.77
N TRP A 114 -0.56 -9.64 -9.30
CA TRP A 114 0.18 -9.63 -8.03
C TRP A 114 -0.61 -8.80 -7.04
N THR A 115 -0.75 -9.30 -5.81
CA THR A 115 -1.47 -8.59 -4.77
C THR A 115 -0.63 -8.55 -3.51
N LEU A 116 -0.56 -7.38 -2.90
CA LEU A 116 0.05 -7.19 -1.60
C LEU A 116 -1.04 -6.73 -0.65
N SER A 117 -1.14 -7.38 0.50
CA SER A 117 -2.14 -7.05 1.51
C SER A 117 -1.45 -6.75 2.82
N VAL A 118 -1.84 -5.65 3.44
CA VAL A 118 -1.32 -5.23 4.74
C VAL A 118 -2.49 -5.06 5.68
N HIS A 119 -2.36 -5.62 6.88
CA HIS A 119 -3.35 -5.47 7.93
C HIS A 119 -2.70 -4.73 9.09
N LEU A 120 -3.30 -3.61 9.49
CA LEU A 120 -2.80 -2.77 10.58
C LEU A 120 -3.89 -2.64 11.64
N PRO A 121 -3.63 -3.11 12.86
CA PRO A 121 -4.61 -2.91 13.93
C PRO A 121 -4.63 -1.45 14.35
N LEU A 122 -5.81 -0.89 14.52
CA LEU A 122 -5.99 0.52 14.87
C LEU A 122 -6.62 0.72 16.22
N GLY A 123 -7.39 -0.25 16.64
CA GLY A 123 -8.35 -0.02 17.64
C GLY A 123 -7.85 0.36 18.97
N GLU A 124 -6.83 -0.11 19.37
CA GLU A 124 -6.53 0.05 20.68
C GLU A 124 -5.19 0.46 20.84
N SER A 125 -5.03 1.58 21.27
CA SER A 125 -3.73 1.98 21.68
C SER A 125 -3.31 1.10 22.77
N PRO A 126 -2.17 0.50 22.70
CA PRO A 126 -1.70 -0.23 23.82
C PRO A 126 -1.60 0.71 24.97
N PRO A 127 -1.95 0.28 26.10
CA PRO A 127 -1.73 1.09 27.26
C PRO A 127 -0.26 1.36 27.34
N ALA A 128 0.00 2.54 27.57
CA ALA A 128 1.36 2.97 27.58
C ALA A 128 2.16 2.19 28.60
#